data_28756dddc0f513a074307499981b3ad8
#
_entry.id   28756dddc0f513a074307499981b3ad8
#
_cell.length_a   1.000
_cell.length_b   1.000
_cell.length_c   1.000
_cell.angle_alpha   90.00
_cell.angle_beta   90.00
_cell.angle_gamma   90.00
#
_symmetry.space_group_name_H-M   'P 1'
#
loop_
_entity.id
_entity.type
_entity.pdbx_description
1 polymer ?
#
loop_
_entity_poly.entity_id
_entity_poly.type
_entity_poly.pdbx_seq_one_letter_code
_entity_poly.pdbx_strand_id
1 'polypeptide(L)'
;YRAAQTTRCQIACCRYDCFTEDIPPESPPPSQTTVFQPPAHLDALLHDHRVDFGLWNKLYAHELITAEIMDNGLAYNEDLVANWQIFSAADGCAYVDFAGYHYRQHAASASHRALPPESIDQQRQAAVFIREHASPAIQQSANAFYYEKLVYLASMILRRDDAAAYRVQINELGVGIRAGLQDPNLGRNPRLPLAIRAAAWATINCPVLWRKVCRTMLKDRR
;
A
#
# COMPACT_ATOMS: atom_id res chain seq x y z
N TYR A 1 -1.02 -22.62 -5.73
CA TYR A 1 -2.15 -23.50 -5.50
C TYR A 1 -1.92 -24.44 -4.32
N ARG A 2 -0.82 -25.25 -4.32
CA ARG A 2 -0.50 -26.18 -3.22
C ARG A 2 -0.52 -25.53 -1.83
N ALA A 3 0.05 -24.34 -1.69
CA ALA A 3 0.08 -23.61 -0.43
C ALA A 3 -1.33 -23.34 0.09
N ALA A 4 -2.23 -22.83 -0.74
CA ALA A 4 -3.64 -22.63 -0.37
C ALA A 4 -4.31 -23.91 0.11
N GLN A 5 -4.12 -25.03 -0.62
CA GLN A 5 -4.66 -26.32 -0.24
C GLN A 5 -4.10 -26.84 1.08
N THR A 6 -2.77 -26.81 1.23
CA THR A 6 -2.09 -27.34 2.42
C THR A 6 -2.41 -26.55 3.68
N THR A 7 -2.48 -25.21 3.55
CA THR A 7 -2.75 -24.31 4.68
C THR A 7 -4.24 -24.08 4.92
N ARG A 8 -5.09 -24.46 3.96
CA ARG A 8 -6.54 -24.19 3.92
C ARG A 8 -6.85 -22.68 3.91
N CYS A 9 -5.91 -21.84 3.46
CA CYS A 9 -6.15 -20.41 3.30
C CYS A 9 -6.88 -20.16 1.97
N GLN A 10 -7.86 -19.29 2.00
CA GLN A 10 -8.62 -18.87 0.82
C GLN A 10 -7.82 -17.92 -0.09
N ILE A 11 -6.71 -17.37 0.43
CA ILE A 11 -5.78 -16.50 -0.32
C ILE A 11 -4.38 -17.12 -0.24
N ALA A 12 -3.69 -17.15 -1.38
CA ALA A 12 -2.26 -17.45 -1.43
C ALA A 12 -1.55 -16.39 -2.27
N CYS A 13 -0.52 -15.76 -1.71
CA CYS A 13 0.32 -14.80 -2.41
C CYS A 13 1.75 -15.30 -2.56
N CYS A 14 2.43 -14.80 -3.57
CA CYS A 14 3.82 -15.12 -3.86
C CYS A 14 4.63 -13.84 -4.09
N ARG A 15 5.95 -13.99 -4.04
CA ARG A 15 6.88 -12.96 -4.50
C ARG A 15 6.77 -12.78 -6.01
N TYR A 16 7.24 -11.65 -6.50
CA TYR A 16 7.41 -11.40 -7.93
C TYR A 16 8.78 -10.83 -8.23
N ASP A 17 9.20 -10.97 -9.47
CA ASP A 17 10.39 -10.35 -10.00
C ASP A 17 10.01 -9.34 -11.10
N CYS A 18 10.74 -8.22 -11.18
CA CYS A 18 10.55 -7.23 -12.22
C CYS A 18 11.56 -7.48 -13.35
N PHE A 19 11.14 -7.29 -14.60
CA PHE A 19 12.00 -7.36 -15.76
C PHE A 19 11.61 -6.35 -16.84
N THR A 20 12.54 -6.02 -17.72
CA THR A 20 12.31 -5.10 -18.87
C THR A 20 12.36 -5.85 -20.20
N GLU A 21 13.43 -6.56 -20.46
CA GLU A 21 13.69 -7.25 -21.74
C GLU A 21 13.62 -8.76 -21.58
N ASP A 22 14.51 -9.33 -20.77
CA ASP A 22 14.61 -10.76 -20.57
C ASP A 22 13.81 -11.24 -19.36
N ILE A 23 13.02 -12.30 -19.53
CA ILE A 23 12.28 -12.92 -18.45
C ILE A 23 13.28 -13.55 -17.47
N PRO A 24 13.21 -13.27 -16.16
CA PRO A 24 14.06 -13.90 -15.17
C PRO A 24 13.91 -15.42 -15.18
N PRO A 25 14.98 -16.16 -14.83
CA PRO A 25 14.91 -17.61 -14.70
C PRO A 25 13.88 -18.01 -13.62
N GLU A 26 13.29 -19.19 -13.77
CA GLU A 26 12.38 -19.73 -12.76
C GLU A 26 13.03 -19.77 -11.38
N SER A 27 12.31 -19.31 -10.38
CA SER A 27 12.74 -19.40 -8.98
C SER A 27 12.81 -20.86 -8.53
N PRO A 28 13.75 -21.22 -7.65
CA PRO A 28 13.75 -22.53 -7.03
C PRO A 28 12.44 -22.78 -6.26
N PRO A 29 12.05 -24.04 -6.06
CA PRO A 29 10.86 -24.37 -5.26
C PRO A 29 10.88 -23.67 -3.90
N PRO A 30 9.74 -23.21 -3.39
CA PRO A 30 9.68 -22.49 -2.12
C PRO A 30 10.10 -23.41 -0.99
N SER A 31 10.97 -22.88 -0.10
CA SER A 31 11.42 -23.58 1.11
C SER A 31 10.44 -23.40 2.28
N GLN A 32 9.66 -22.33 2.28
CA GLN A 32 8.76 -21.97 3.38
C GLN A 32 7.46 -21.37 2.90
N THR A 33 6.41 -21.65 3.65
CA THR A 33 5.12 -20.99 3.55
C THR A 33 4.81 -20.29 4.87
N THR A 34 4.56 -18.99 4.84
CA THR A 34 4.13 -18.21 6.01
C THR A 34 2.60 -18.11 5.96
N VAL A 35 1.94 -18.40 7.07
CA VAL A 35 0.48 -18.29 7.18
C VAL A 35 0.14 -17.12 8.09
N PHE A 36 -0.69 -16.22 7.59
CA PHE A 36 -1.25 -15.09 8.33
C PHE A 36 -2.71 -15.41 8.64
N GLN A 37 -2.99 -15.71 9.92
CA GLN A 37 -4.35 -15.92 10.40
C GLN A 37 -5.07 -14.59 10.67
N PRO A 38 -6.41 -14.53 10.71
CA PRO A 38 -7.14 -13.35 11.13
C PRO A 38 -6.78 -12.93 12.58
N PRO A 39 -6.57 -11.64 12.88
CA PRO A 39 -6.63 -10.50 11.95
C PRO A 39 -5.27 -10.17 11.31
N ALA A 40 -4.22 -10.97 11.54
CA ALA A 40 -2.86 -10.69 11.11
C ALA A 40 -2.69 -10.66 9.58
N HIS A 41 -3.57 -11.33 8.81
CA HIS A 41 -3.56 -11.26 7.35
C HIS A 41 -3.91 -9.85 6.83
N LEU A 42 -4.83 -9.14 7.49
CA LEU A 42 -5.16 -7.74 7.17
C LEU A 42 -4.00 -6.80 7.56
N ASP A 43 -3.37 -7.04 8.71
CA ASP A 43 -2.18 -6.30 9.11
C ASP A 43 -1.03 -6.50 8.10
N ALA A 44 -0.84 -7.74 7.64
CA ALA A 44 0.15 -8.05 6.62
C ALA A 44 -0.14 -7.36 5.28
N LEU A 45 -1.40 -7.29 4.85
CA LEU A 45 -1.80 -6.55 3.65
C LEU A 45 -1.40 -5.07 3.75
N LEU A 46 -1.50 -4.46 4.92
CA LEU A 46 -1.23 -3.03 5.10
C LEU A 46 0.25 -2.70 5.31
N HIS A 47 1.02 -3.60 5.94
CA HIS A 47 2.35 -3.28 6.45
C HIS A 47 3.45 -4.27 6.05
N ASP A 48 3.12 -5.45 5.52
CA ASP A 48 4.10 -6.44 5.11
C ASP A 48 4.28 -6.46 3.58
N HIS A 49 5.40 -5.93 3.11
CA HIS A 49 5.71 -5.86 1.68
C HIS A 49 5.74 -7.23 0.96
N ARG A 50 5.77 -8.36 1.71
CA ARG A 50 5.64 -9.70 1.14
C ARG A 50 4.23 -9.97 0.63
N VAL A 51 3.23 -9.38 1.26
CA VAL A 51 1.82 -9.57 0.87
C VAL A 51 1.43 -8.62 -0.24
N ASP A 52 1.99 -7.41 -0.30
CA ASP A 52 1.69 -6.41 -1.32
C ASP A 52 0.18 -6.28 -1.67
N PHE A 53 -0.25 -5.19 -2.20
CA PHE A 53 -1.67 -4.99 -2.58
C PHE A 53 -1.95 -5.11 -4.08
N GLY A 54 -0.98 -5.57 -4.87
CA GLY A 54 -1.24 -5.96 -6.26
C GLY A 54 -2.13 -7.21 -6.33
N LEU A 55 -3.10 -7.22 -7.24
CA LEU A 55 -4.00 -8.37 -7.43
C LEU A 55 -3.31 -9.54 -8.13
N TRP A 56 -2.34 -9.25 -8.97
CA TRP A 56 -1.74 -10.17 -9.95
C TRP A 56 -0.77 -11.22 -9.36
N ASN A 57 -0.24 -11.03 -8.16
CA ASN A 57 0.66 -11.99 -7.49
C ASN A 57 -0.05 -12.90 -6.49
N LYS A 58 -1.37 -13.05 -6.61
CA LYS A 58 -2.22 -13.79 -5.67
C LYS A 58 -3.15 -14.77 -6.38
N LEU A 59 -3.48 -15.82 -5.66
CA LEU A 59 -4.60 -16.70 -5.96
C LEU A 59 -5.66 -16.50 -4.88
N TYR A 60 -6.90 -16.40 -5.30
CA TYR A 60 -8.06 -16.21 -4.43
C TYR A 60 -9.04 -17.36 -4.61
N ALA A 61 -9.71 -17.77 -3.55
CA ALA A 61 -10.87 -18.61 -3.66
C ALA A 61 -11.95 -17.87 -4.47
N HIS A 62 -12.57 -18.55 -5.40
CA HIS A 62 -13.49 -17.95 -6.38
C HIS A 62 -14.65 -17.18 -5.71
N GLU A 63 -15.17 -17.71 -4.62
CA GLU A 63 -16.27 -17.12 -3.86
C GLU A 63 -15.96 -15.75 -3.23
N LEU A 64 -14.67 -15.39 -3.11
CA LEU A 64 -14.24 -14.08 -2.59
C LEU A 64 -14.28 -12.98 -3.65
N ILE A 65 -14.37 -13.33 -4.93
CA ILE A 65 -14.32 -12.38 -6.04
C ILE A 65 -15.73 -12.09 -6.54
N THR A 66 -16.20 -10.86 -6.34
CA THR A 66 -17.48 -10.39 -6.89
C THR A 66 -17.27 -9.19 -7.81
N ALA A 67 -18.26 -8.93 -8.69
CA ALA A 67 -18.20 -7.82 -9.61
C ALA A 67 -18.14 -6.48 -8.84
N GLU A 68 -18.87 -6.37 -7.72
CA GLU A 68 -18.92 -5.15 -6.89
C GLU A 68 -17.58 -4.83 -6.25
N ILE A 69 -16.81 -5.86 -5.84
CA ILE A 69 -15.46 -5.66 -5.30
C ILE A 69 -14.51 -5.16 -6.38
N MET A 70 -14.62 -5.67 -7.59
CA MET A 70 -13.74 -5.32 -8.71
C MET A 70 -14.08 -3.95 -9.32
N ASP A 71 -15.35 -3.53 -9.27
CA ASP A 71 -15.83 -2.21 -9.72
C ASP A 71 -16.05 -1.28 -8.53
N ASN A 72 -14.97 -0.91 -7.85
CA ASN A 72 -15.03 -0.04 -6.67
C ASN A 72 -14.98 1.46 -7.00
N GLY A 73 -15.03 1.83 -8.29
CA GLY A 73 -15.12 3.21 -8.77
C GLY A 73 -13.81 4.02 -8.69
N LEU A 74 -12.70 3.40 -8.32
CA LEU A 74 -11.39 4.04 -8.29
C LEU A 74 -10.57 3.65 -9.54
N ALA A 75 -9.76 4.60 -10.03
CA ALA A 75 -8.76 4.37 -11.08
C ALA A 75 -7.33 4.32 -10.51
N TYR A 76 -7.16 4.66 -9.23
CA TYR A 76 -5.88 4.63 -8.51
C TYR A 76 -6.07 4.03 -7.13
N ASN A 77 -5.28 3.02 -6.80
CA ASN A 77 -5.41 2.17 -5.62
C ASN A 77 -6.73 1.36 -5.57
N GLU A 78 -7.34 1.11 -6.72
CA GLU A 78 -8.46 0.19 -6.91
C GLU A 78 -8.09 -1.22 -6.40
N ASP A 79 -6.88 -1.69 -6.72
CA ASP A 79 -6.31 -2.96 -6.27
C ASP A 79 -6.25 -3.06 -4.73
N LEU A 80 -5.87 -1.97 -4.07
CA LEU A 80 -5.77 -1.92 -2.62
C LEU A 80 -7.15 -2.06 -1.98
N VAL A 81 -8.17 -1.35 -2.50
CA VAL A 81 -9.54 -1.43 -1.98
C VAL A 81 -10.13 -2.81 -2.25
N ALA A 82 -9.94 -3.35 -3.45
CA ALA A 82 -10.40 -4.70 -3.79
C ALA A 82 -9.75 -5.75 -2.87
N ASN A 83 -8.42 -5.69 -2.69
CA ASN A 83 -7.72 -6.61 -1.77
C ASN A 83 -8.19 -6.44 -0.33
N TRP A 84 -8.43 -5.22 0.14
CA TRP A 84 -8.94 -5.00 1.49
C TRP A 84 -10.30 -5.71 1.71
N GLN A 85 -11.21 -5.59 0.76
CA GLN A 85 -12.53 -6.25 0.83
C GLN A 85 -12.41 -7.77 0.76
N ILE A 86 -11.57 -8.29 -0.17
CA ILE A 86 -11.31 -9.72 -0.32
C ILE A 86 -10.68 -10.30 0.96
N PHE A 87 -9.63 -9.65 1.50
CA PHE A 87 -8.96 -10.09 2.71
C PHE A 87 -9.89 -10.00 3.93
N SER A 88 -10.77 -8.99 3.99
CA SER A 88 -11.74 -8.87 5.08
C SER A 88 -12.77 -10.00 5.13
N ALA A 89 -13.04 -10.63 3.99
CA ALA A 89 -13.95 -11.77 3.88
C ALA A 89 -13.24 -13.14 4.02
N ALA A 90 -11.91 -13.17 3.97
CA ALA A 90 -11.13 -14.41 3.95
C ALA A 90 -10.75 -14.91 5.36
N ASP A 91 -10.57 -16.21 5.49
CA ASP A 91 -10.13 -16.90 6.71
C ASP A 91 -8.60 -16.91 6.88
N GLY A 92 -7.86 -16.11 6.11
CA GLY A 92 -6.42 -15.98 6.19
C GLY A 92 -5.72 -15.96 4.84
N CYS A 93 -4.40 -15.76 4.89
CA CYS A 93 -3.55 -15.67 3.71
C CYS A 93 -2.28 -16.51 3.91
N ALA A 94 -1.90 -17.27 2.90
CA ALA A 94 -0.62 -17.98 2.82
C ALA A 94 0.34 -17.20 1.91
N TYR A 95 1.53 -16.87 2.41
CA TYR A 95 2.62 -16.32 1.59
C TYR A 95 3.62 -17.42 1.27
N VAL A 96 4.04 -17.47 0.01
CA VAL A 96 5.04 -18.41 -0.48
C VAL A 96 6.23 -17.61 -1.00
N ASP A 97 7.42 -17.85 -0.45
CA ASP A 97 8.66 -17.22 -0.92
C ASP A 97 9.16 -17.87 -2.21
N PHE A 98 8.44 -17.56 -3.27
CA PHE A 98 8.65 -18.05 -4.62
C PHE A 98 8.23 -16.94 -5.59
N ALA A 99 9.08 -16.60 -6.57
CA ALA A 99 8.73 -15.65 -7.62
C ALA A 99 7.79 -16.33 -8.63
N GLY A 100 6.52 -16.35 -8.29
CA GLY A 100 5.46 -16.96 -9.11
C GLY A 100 4.86 -16.01 -10.14
N TYR A 101 5.33 -14.77 -10.20
CA TYR A 101 4.88 -13.77 -11.15
C TYR A 101 6.08 -12.95 -11.66
N HIS A 102 6.16 -12.76 -12.96
CA HIS A 102 7.18 -11.91 -13.60
C HIS A 102 6.51 -10.63 -14.09
N TYR A 103 6.74 -9.54 -13.37
CA TYR A 103 6.15 -8.23 -13.68
C TYR A 103 6.99 -7.50 -14.75
N ARG A 104 6.45 -7.39 -15.96
CA ARG A 104 7.12 -6.68 -17.04
C ARG A 104 7.00 -5.17 -16.86
N GLN A 105 8.13 -4.49 -16.76
CA GLN A 105 8.19 -3.03 -16.76
C GLN A 105 8.47 -2.52 -18.16
N HIS A 106 7.69 -1.55 -18.63
CA HIS A 106 7.93 -0.87 -19.90
C HIS A 106 7.56 0.62 -19.78
N ALA A 107 8.14 1.46 -20.66
CA ALA A 107 7.99 2.91 -20.58
C ALA A 107 6.51 3.40 -20.65
N ALA A 108 5.62 2.63 -21.27
CA ALA A 108 4.19 2.95 -21.36
C ALA A 108 3.37 2.42 -20.17
N SER A 109 3.99 1.78 -19.17
CA SER A 109 3.28 1.28 -17.99
C SER A 109 2.58 2.42 -17.25
N ALA A 110 1.38 2.15 -16.73
CA ALA A 110 0.58 3.12 -16.00
C ALA A 110 1.35 3.73 -14.81
N SER A 111 2.19 2.93 -14.15
CA SER A 111 3.05 3.34 -13.03
C SER A 111 4.10 4.42 -13.39
N HIS A 112 4.41 4.59 -14.68
CA HIS A 112 5.36 5.62 -15.17
C HIS A 112 4.69 6.90 -15.63
N ARG A 113 3.36 6.95 -15.70
CA ARG A 113 2.63 8.14 -16.11
C ARG A 113 2.67 9.21 -15.02
N ALA A 114 2.62 10.47 -15.45
CA ALA A 114 2.44 11.58 -14.52
C ALA A 114 1.10 11.38 -13.78
N LEU A 115 1.15 11.37 -12.46
CA LEU A 115 -0.04 11.22 -11.63
C LEU A 115 -0.76 12.58 -11.57
N PRO A 116 -1.99 12.71 -12.08
CA PRO A 116 -2.75 13.94 -11.98
C PRO A 116 -3.23 14.19 -10.54
N PRO A 117 -3.65 15.43 -10.18
CA PRO A 117 -4.15 15.72 -8.83
C PRO A 117 -5.22 14.76 -8.33
N GLU A 118 -6.14 14.32 -9.20
CA GLU A 118 -7.21 13.37 -8.89
C GLU A 118 -6.68 12.03 -8.39
N SER A 119 -5.49 11.63 -8.85
CA SER A 119 -4.85 10.39 -8.37
C SER A 119 -4.48 10.46 -6.90
N ILE A 120 -4.10 11.65 -6.42
CA ILE A 120 -3.80 11.89 -5.00
C ILE A 120 -5.09 11.75 -4.17
N ASP A 121 -6.17 12.34 -4.67
CA ASP A 121 -7.48 12.30 -3.99
C ASP A 121 -8.00 10.86 -3.90
N GLN A 122 -7.92 10.09 -4.98
CA GLN A 122 -8.34 8.68 -5.00
C GLN A 122 -7.48 7.79 -4.10
N GLN A 123 -6.16 7.96 -4.11
CA GLN A 123 -5.28 7.23 -3.20
C GLN A 123 -5.56 7.55 -1.72
N ARG A 124 -5.89 8.81 -1.41
CA ARG A 124 -6.32 9.22 -0.07
C ARG A 124 -7.68 8.61 0.28
N GLN A 125 -8.64 8.60 -0.66
CA GLN A 125 -9.95 7.98 -0.48
C GLN A 125 -9.82 6.47 -0.19
N ALA A 126 -8.97 5.76 -0.91
CA ALA A 126 -8.68 4.34 -0.63
C ALA A 126 -8.19 4.12 0.81
N ALA A 127 -7.28 4.98 1.30
CA ALA A 127 -6.80 4.89 2.67
C ALA A 127 -7.87 5.26 3.72
N VAL A 128 -8.75 6.23 3.41
CA VAL A 128 -9.93 6.57 4.24
C VAL A 128 -10.87 5.38 4.31
N PHE A 129 -11.19 4.78 3.17
CA PHE A 129 -12.07 3.61 3.10
C PHE A 129 -11.58 2.48 4.01
N ILE A 130 -10.29 2.13 3.94
CA ILE A 130 -9.69 1.10 4.79
C ILE A 130 -9.85 1.46 6.27
N ARG A 131 -9.54 2.71 6.66
CA ARG A 131 -9.65 3.16 8.05
C ARG A 131 -11.08 3.10 8.59
N GLU A 132 -12.06 3.45 7.77
CA GLU A 132 -13.47 3.51 8.17
C GLU A 132 -14.14 2.12 8.21
N HIS A 133 -13.63 1.17 7.42
CA HIS A 133 -14.14 -0.20 7.38
C HIS A 133 -13.30 -1.19 8.19
N ALA A 134 -12.29 -0.70 8.93
CA ALA A 134 -11.50 -1.54 9.81
C ALA A 134 -12.28 -1.96 11.05
N SER A 135 -12.26 -3.26 11.36
CA SER A 135 -12.79 -3.76 12.63
C SER A 135 -11.94 -3.30 13.82
N PRO A 136 -12.46 -3.31 15.05
CA PRO A 136 -11.69 -2.93 16.24
C PRO A 136 -10.36 -3.69 16.38
N ALA A 137 -10.31 -4.95 15.93
CA ALA A 137 -9.12 -5.80 16.01
C ALA A 137 -7.95 -5.30 15.14
N ILE A 138 -8.22 -4.55 14.05
CA ILE A 138 -7.23 -4.06 13.10
C ILE A 138 -7.18 -2.53 13.03
N GLN A 139 -7.98 -1.82 13.81
CA GLN A 139 -8.12 -0.37 13.74
C GLN A 139 -6.81 0.39 13.94
N GLN A 140 -5.93 -0.10 14.82
CA GLN A 140 -4.63 0.54 15.04
C GLN A 140 -3.74 0.45 13.79
N SER A 141 -3.72 -0.69 13.11
CA SER A 141 -2.99 -0.89 11.86
C SER A 141 -3.56 -0.01 10.74
N ALA A 142 -4.88 0.04 10.59
CA ALA A 142 -5.55 0.88 9.60
C ALA A 142 -5.30 2.38 9.84
N ASN A 143 -5.29 2.84 11.09
CA ASN A 143 -4.95 4.22 11.45
C ASN A 143 -3.49 4.55 11.11
N ALA A 144 -2.55 3.65 11.40
CA ALA A 144 -1.15 3.84 11.04
C ALA A 144 -0.97 3.89 9.53
N PHE A 145 -1.56 2.95 8.78
CA PHE A 145 -1.54 2.92 7.34
C PHE A 145 -2.11 4.20 6.71
N TYR A 146 -3.29 4.64 7.16
CA TYR A 146 -3.88 5.89 6.68
C TYR A 146 -2.92 7.07 6.86
N TYR A 147 -2.34 7.21 8.06
CA TYR A 147 -1.45 8.32 8.36
C TYR A 147 -0.15 8.26 7.55
N GLU A 148 0.42 7.07 7.42
CA GLU A 148 1.59 6.83 6.57
C GLU A 148 1.30 7.21 5.12
N LYS A 149 0.12 6.86 4.59
CA LYS A 149 -0.31 7.24 3.25
C LYS A 149 -0.40 8.76 3.08
N LEU A 150 -0.93 9.50 4.05
CA LEU A 150 -0.96 10.97 4.00
C LEU A 150 0.45 11.57 3.88
N VAL A 151 1.38 11.09 4.72
CA VAL A 151 2.78 11.56 4.73
C VAL A 151 3.49 11.20 3.43
N TYR A 152 3.25 10.00 2.92
CA TYR A 152 3.79 9.53 1.64
C TYR A 152 3.31 10.42 0.48
N LEU A 153 2.00 10.65 0.36
CA LEU A 153 1.41 11.46 -0.71
C LEU A 153 1.90 12.92 -0.64
N ALA A 154 1.98 13.51 0.54
CA ALA A 154 2.52 14.84 0.72
C ALA A 154 4.01 14.91 0.30
N SER A 155 4.82 13.93 0.69
CA SER A 155 6.23 13.85 0.30
C SER A 155 6.41 13.65 -1.21
N MET A 156 5.51 12.85 -1.83
CA MET A 156 5.47 12.65 -3.28
C MET A 156 5.16 13.95 -4.04
N ILE A 157 4.21 14.74 -3.57
CA ILE A 157 3.92 16.06 -4.16
C ILE A 157 5.10 17.01 -3.98
N LEU A 158 5.67 17.10 -2.76
CA LEU A 158 6.73 18.05 -2.45
C LEU A 158 7.99 17.84 -3.29
N ARG A 159 8.29 16.63 -3.73
CA ARG A 159 9.47 16.37 -4.60
C ARG A 159 9.27 16.80 -6.05
N ARG A 160 8.05 17.06 -6.51
CA ARG A 160 7.72 17.42 -7.89
C ARG A 160 8.12 18.84 -8.23
N ASP A 161 8.42 19.09 -9.49
CA ASP A 161 8.68 20.43 -10.00
C ASP A 161 7.38 21.22 -10.18
N ASP A 162 6.30 20.53 -10.54
CA ASP A 162 4.95 21.05 -10.72
C ASP A 162 4.08 21.00 -9.44
N ALA A 163 4.70 20.95 -8.24
CA ALA A 163 3.99 20.84 -6.96
C ALA A 163 2.90 21.91 -6.76
N ALA A 164 3.01 23.07 -7.44
CA ALA A 164 1.99 24.11 -7.39
C ALA A 164 0.63 23.66 -7.94
N ALA A 165 0.60 22.72 -8.88
CA ALA A 165 -0.63 22.15 -9.44
C ALA A 165 -1.42 21.32 -8.40
N TYR A 166 -0.77 20.90 -7.30
CA TYR A 166 -1.34 20.05 -6.25
C TYR A 166 -1.65 20.86 -4.97
N ARG A 167 -1.88 22.16 -5.09
CA ARG A 167 -2.06 23.06 -3.95
C ARG A 167 -3.23 22.67 -3.05
N VAL A 168 -4.32 22.21 -3.64
CA VAL A 168 -5.51 21.74 -2.89
C VAL A 168 -5.14 20.48 -2.12
N GLN A 169 -4.58 19.48 -2.79
CA GLN A 169 -4.22 18.19 -2.21
C GLN A 169 -3.21 18.35 -1.07
N ILE A 170 -2.17 19.15 -1.27
CA ILE A 170 -1.14 19.35 -0.21
C ILE A 170 -1.73 20.03 1.02
N ASN A 171 -2.70 20.93 0.86
CA ASN A 171 -3.39 21.57 1.98
C ASN A 171 -4.26 20.57 2.75
N GLU A 172 -5.04 19.73 2.05
CA GLU A 172 -5.88 18.70 2.69
C GLU A 172 -5.03 17.65 3.41
N LEU A 173 -3.97 17.17 2.76
CA LEU A 173 -3.01 16.26 3.39
C LEU A 173 -2.38 16.89 4.64
N GLY A 174 -2.01 18.17 4.55
CA GLY A 174 -1.45 18.94 5.67
C GLY A 174 -2.39 19.06 6.86
N VAL A 175 -3.70 19.19 6.64
CA VAL A 175 -4.72 19.17 7.72
C VAL A 175 -4.71 17.80 8.42
N GLY A 176 -4.78 16.70 7.66
CA GLY A 176 -4.76 15.35 8.22
C GLY A 176 -3.47 15.02 8.95
N ILE A 177 -2.30 15.46 8.40
CA ILE A 177 -1.00 15.25 9.03
C ILE A 177 -0.92 16.02 10.36
N ARG A 178 -1.37 17.27 10.42
CA ARG A 178 -1.42 18.05 11.68
C ARG A 178 -2.30 17.39 12.73
N ALA A 179 -3.50 16.95 12.35
CA ALA A 179 -4.39 16.24 13.25
C ALA A 179 -3.71 14.98 13.83
N GLY A 180 -3.03 14.21 13.00
CA GLY A 180 -2.31 13.02 13.46
C GLY A 180 -1.11 13.32 14.37
N LEU A 181 -0.40 14.43 14.16
CA LEU A 181 0.68 14.86 15.06
C LEU A 181 0.17 15.23 16.46
N GLN A 182 -1.08 15.63 16.56
CA GLN A 182 -1.75 16.00 17.82
C GLN A 182 -2.47 14.81 18.49
N ASP A 183 -2.62 13.68 17.79
CA ASP A 183 -3.28 12.48 18.33
C ASP A 183 -2.29 11.64 19.16
N PRO A 184 -2.44 11.59 20.50
CA PRO A 184 -1.56 10.82 21.36
C PRO A 184 -1.64 9.30 21.10
N ASN A 185 -2.79 8.80 20.63
CA ASN A 185 -2.95 7.38 20.31
C ASN A 185 -2.14 7.01 19.08
N LEU A 186 -2.18 7.85 18.04
CA LEU A 186 -1.36 7.67 16.86
C LEU A 186 0.14 7.85 17.19
N GLY A 187 0.49 8.81 18.05
CA GLY A 187 1.85 9.02 18.54
C GLY A 187 2.45 7.81 19.28
N ARG A 188 1.62 6.97 19.90
CA ARG A 188 2.02 5.74 20.61
C ARG A 188 1.79 4.47 19.80
N ASN A 189 1.27 4.59 18.59
CA ASN A 189 0.95 3.43 17.75
C ASN A 189 2.24 2.70 17.34
N PRO A 190 2.41 1.41 17.72
CA PRO A 190 3.64 0.65 17.43
C PRO A 190 3.80 0.35 15.93
N ARG A 191 2.70 0.42 15.17
CA ARG A 191 2.72 0.23 13.71
C ARG A 191 3.17 1.46 12.94
N LEU A 192 3.28 2.62 13.58
CA LEU A 192 3.73 3.85 12.93
C LEU A 192 5.25 4.04 13.13
N PRO A 193 6.09 3.85 12.10
CA PRO A 193 7.53 3.99 12.20
C PRO A 193 7.97 5.40 12.63
N LEU A 194 9.04 5.49 13.40
CA LEU A 194 9.62 6.79 13.80
C LEU A 194 10.00 7.66 12.59
N ALA A 195 10.46 7.04 11.50
CA ALA A 195 10.76 7.75 10.26
C ALA A 195 9.53 8.48 9.68
N ILE A 196 8.35 7.85 9.73
CA ILE A 196 7.11 8.48 9.29
C ILE A 196 6.69 9.62 10.20
N ARG A 197 6.87 9.48 11.52
CA ARG A 197 6.60 10.57 12.49
C ARG A 197 7.52 11.76 12.25
N ALA A 198 8.80 11.52 12.02
CA ALA A 198 9.77 12.55 11.68
C ALA A 198 9.45 13.23 10.34
N ALA A 199 9.07 12.47 9.32
CA ALA A 199 8.64 12.97 8.02
C ALA A 199 7.36 13.82 8.13
N ALA A 200 6.39 13.38 8.93
CA ALA A 200 5.17 14.13 9.21
C ALA A 200 5.48 15.49 9.85
N TRP A 201 6.31 15.47 10.90
CA TRP A 201 6.74 16.71 11.58
C TRP A 201 7.48 17.65 10.63
N ALA A 202 8.42 17.13 9.83
CA ALA A 202 9.18 17.89 8.86
C ALA A 202 8.29 18.47 7.74
N THR A 203 7.31 17.72 7.27
CA THR A 203 6.33 18.17 6.27
C THR A 203 5.59 19.43 6.74
N ILE A 204 5.23 19.49 8.02
CA ILE A 204 4.45 20.61 8.57
C ILE A 204 5.33 21.77 9.04
N ASN A 205 6.43 21.47 9.73
CA ASN A 205 7.22 22.50 10.43
C ASN A 205 8.43 23.00 9.61
N CYS A 206 8.94 22.18 8.68
CA CYS A 206 10.10 22.50 7.88
C CYS A 206 9.91 22.13 6.39
N PRO A 207 8.82 22.57 5.72
CA PRO A 207 8.44 22.06 4.39
C PRO A 207 9.51 22.32 3.31
N VAL A 208 10.23 23.44 3.40
CA VAL A 208 11.31 23.78 2.44
C VAL A 208 12.49 22.81 2.58
N LEU A 209 12.90 22.52 3.82
CA LEU A 209 13.96 21.55 4.09
C LEU A 209 13.52 20.15 3.70
N TRP A 210 12.31 19.75 4.07
CA TRP A 210 11.74 18.44 3.74
C TRP A 210 11.64 18.24 2.23
N ARG A 211 11.24 19.25 1.47
CA ARG A 211 11.26 19.22 0.00
C ARG A 211 12.65 18.89 -0.55
N LYS A 212 13.71 19.51 -0.02
CA LYS A 212 15.09 19.21 -0.43
C LYS A 212 15.44 17.75 -0.15
N VAL A 213 15.12 17.26 1.06
CA VAL A 213 15.32 15.85 1.44
C VAL A 213 14.58 14.90 0.51
N CYS A 214 13.30 15.16 0.23
CA CYS A 214 12.50 14.33 -0.68
C CYS A 214 13.09 14.29 -2.11
N ARG A 215 13.64 15.41 -2.59
CA ARG A 215 14.27 15.48 -3.92
C ARG A 215 15.60 14.74 -4.02
N THR A 216 16.36 14.68 -2.94
CA THR A 216 17.67 13.99 -2.91
C THR A 216 17.53 12.50 -2.62
N MET A 217 16.80 12.13 -1.55
CA MET A 217 16.74 10.76 -1.09
C MET A 217 15.80 9.84 -1.90
N LEU A 218 14.82 10.42 -2.62
CA LEU A 218 13.84 9.62 -3.38
C LEU A 218 14.11 9.59 -4.88
N LYS A 219 15.23 10.20 -5.35
CA LYS A 219 15.68 10.07 -6.75
C LYS A 219 16.15 8.65 -7.11
N ASP A 220 16.64 7.90 -6.13
CA ASP A 220 17.30 6.61 -6.34
C ASP A 220 16.37 5.39 -6.23
N ARG A 221 15.05 5.60 -6.13
CA ARG A 221 14.04 4.54 -6.11
C ARG A 221 13.15 4.58 -7.35
N ARG A 222 13.79 4.61 -8.52
CA ARG A 222 13.14 4.37 -9.82
C ARG A 222 13.45 2.97 -10.30
#